data_3cdbb0c9bddd330f2172e782b991cdab
#
_entry.id   3cdbb0c9bddd330f2172e782b991cdab
#
_cell.length_a   1.000
_cell.length_b   1.000
_cell.length_c   1.000
_cell.angle_alpha   90.00
_cell.angle_beta   90.00
_cell.angle_gamma   90.00
#
_symmetry.space_group_name_H-M   'P 1'
#
loop_
_entity.id
_entity.type
_entity.pdbx_description
1 polymer ?
#
loop_
_entity_poly.entity_id
_entity_poly.type
_entity_poly.pdbx_seq_one_letter_code
_entity_poly.pdbx_strand_id
1 'polypeptide(L)'
;MSIRTAVIGVGSLGQHHARILGQHRNSNLEFVVDVDAKRAEKIAKANKTNYLTDFNELIGRVDAVVISVPTPYHYQVARPLLQSGIHCLVEKPFTLNVTEAESLIEIAKSKNLVLQVGHVERFNPAIIAAAPFVNIPKFIEVNRLGHYDPRTNHIGVVLDLMIHDLDILFYLVKDKVVSLEAHGAKILSDTEDIAKVRLRYANGCVADVSASRVSLEKYRKIRIFQSDSYVSIDYAGKSLKVYTKKEGKDKITSLLDIYVKKPKLPSKEPLFYELDNFLSNVSEGKKPTVSGQQGRDAVELALSILKNMQF
;
A
#
# COMPACT_ATOMS: atom_id res chain seq x y z
N MET A 1 27.61 2.28 -0.72
CA MET A 1 27.68 1.03 -1.52
C MET A 1 26.28 0.74 -2.02
N SER A 2 26.12 0.20 -3.22
CA SER A 2 24.81 -0.25 -3.71
C SER A 2 24.41 -1.56 -3.02
N ILE A 3 23.12 -1.71 -2.69
CA ILE A 3 22.56 -2.88 -2.02
C ILE A 3 22.36 -3.97 -3.08
N ARG A 4 22.83 -5.20 -2.82
CA ARG A 4 22.54 -6.36 -3.68
C ARG A 4 21.09 -6.77 -3.48
N THR A 5 20.30 -6.69 -4.55
CA THR A 5 18.86 -6.89 -4.48
C THR A 5 18.38 -8.04 -5.36
N ALA A 6 17.22 -8.61 -5.02
CA ALA A 6 16.48 -9.49 -5.91
C ALA A 6 14.97 -9.21 -5.85
N VAL A 7 14.26 -9.67 -6.89
CA VAL A 7 12.79 -9.66 -6.93
C VAL A 7 12.30 -11.09 -7.06
N ILE A 8 11.42 -11.51 -6.16
CA ILE A 8 10.83 -12.85 -6.11
C ILE A 8 9.37 -12.76 -6.55
N GLY A 9 9.01 -13.48 -7.61
CA GLY A 9 7.75 -13.35 -8.31
C GLY A 9 7.79 -12.18 -9.30
N VAL A 10 8.10 -12.43 -10.57
CA VAL A 10 8.19 -11.40 -11.61
C VAL A 10 7.00 -11.44 -12.58
N GLY A 11 5.81 -11.63 -11.99
CA GLY A 11 4.53 -11.52 -12.68
C GLY A 11 4.14 -10.06 -13.00
N SER A 12 2.84 -9.77 -12.93
CA SER A 12 2.27 -8.46 -13.31
C SER A 12 2.91 -7.29 -12.57
N LEU A 13 3.09 -7.38 -11.25
CA LEU A 13 3.66 -6.30 -10.43
C LEU A 13 5.20 -6.42 -10.30
N GLY A 14 5.71 -7.64 -10.05
CA GLY A 14 7.14 -7.87 -9.83
C GLY A 14 8.04 -7.45 -10.99
N GLN A 15 7.58 -7.50 -12.24
CA GLN A 15 8.33 -6.95 -13.38
C GLN A 15 8.59 -5.45 -13.26
N HIS A 16 7.69 -4.69 -12.64
CA HIS A 16 7.86 -3.25 -12.42
C HIS A 16 8.85 -2.98 -11.28
N HIS A 17 8.83 -3.80 -10.22
CA HIS A 17 9.85 -3.77 -9.18
C HIS A 17 11.24 -4.05 -9.76
N ALA A 18 11.39 -5.09 -10.59
CA ALA A 18 12.65 -5.41 -11.25
C ALA A 18 13.16 -4.26 -12.13
N ARG A 19 12.28 -3.64 -12.93
CA ARG A 19 12.61 -2.48 -13.76
C ARG A 19 13.13 -1.31 -12.94
N ILE A 20 12.49 -0.98 -11.83
CA ILE A 20 12.90 0.16 -11.01
C ILE A 20 14.19 -0.14 -10.26
N LEU A 21 14.32 -1.33 -9.64
CA LEU A 21 15.53 -1.73 -8.93
C LEU A 21 16.74 -1.81 -9.87
N GLY A 22 16.56 -2.32 -11.11
CA GLY A 22 17.62 -2.37 -12.12
C GLY A 22 18.11 -1.00 -12.61
N GLN A 23 17.35 0.07 -12.35
CA GLN A 23 17.69 1.45 -12.72
C GLN A 23 18.01 2.33 -11.52
N HIS A 24 17.82 1.83 -10.28
CA HIS A 24 17.96 2.62 -9.08
C HIS A 24 19.43 2.70 -8.63
N ARG A 25 19.96 3.91 -8.42
CA ARG A 25 21.38 4.17 -8.10
C ARG A 25 21.90 3.44 -6.85
N ASN A 26 21.01 3.16 -5.88
CA ASN A 26 21.35 2.52 -4.61
C ASN A 26 21.12 1.00 -4.63
N SER A 27 20.70 0.44 -5.78
CA SER A 27 20.41 -0.97 -5.97
C SER A 27 21.34 -1.58 -7.01
N ASN A 28 21.83 -2.79 -6.73
CA ASN A 28 22.42 -3.68 -7.71
C ASN A 28 21.49 -4.89 -7.82
N LEU A 29 20.63 -4.93 -8.85
CA LEU A 29 19.71 -6.03 -9.07
C LEU A 29 20.47 -7.26 -9.58
N GLU A 30 20.80 -8.17 -8.66
CA GLU A 30 21.58 -9.39 -8.95
C GLU A 30 20.70 -10.50 -9.57
N PHE A 31 19.46 -10.63 -9.10
CA PHE A 31 18.58 -11.71 -9.50
C PHE A 31 17.12 -11.30 -9.62
N VAL A 32 16.43 -11.99 -10.54
CA VAL A 32 14.98 -12.13 -10.50
C VAL A 32 14.64 -13.60 -10.34
N VAL A 33 13.59 -13.90 -9.58
CA VAL A 33 13.19 -15.29 -9.26
C VAL A 33 11.74 -15.49 -9.62
N ASP A 34 11.43 -16.56 -10.35
CA ASP A 34 10.06 -17.00 -10.61
C ASP A 34 10.03 -18.49 -10.87
N VAL A 35 9.03 -19.21 -10.37
CA VAL A 35 8.83 -20.64 -10.63
C VAL A 35 8.65 -20.94 -12.12
N ASP A 36 8.18 -19.98 -12.90
CA ASP A 36 8.15 -20.02 -14.36
C ASP A 36 9.51 -19.54 -14.91
N ALA A 37 10.38 -20.48 -15.24
CA ALA A 37 11.71 -20.22 -15.77
C ALA A 37 11.72 -19.31 -17.02
N LYS A 38 10.72 -19.47 -17.92
CA LYS A 38 10.61 -18.63 -19.14
C LYS A 38 10.32 -17.18 -18.79
N ARG A 39 9.44 -16.96 -17.78
CA ARG A 39 9.13 -15.62 -17.29
C ARG A 39 10.34 -15.00 -16.60
N ALA A 40 10.99 -15.74 -15.71
CA ALA A 40 12.21 -15.31 -15.02
C ALA A 40 13.29 -14.90 -16.03
N GLU A 41 13.60 -15.74 -17.00
CA GLU A 41 14.60 -15.47 -18.04
C GLU A 41 14.26 -14.21 -18.86
N LYS A 42 13.01 -14.07 -19.28
CA LYS A 42 12.53 -12.89 -20.03
C LYS A 42 12.76 -11.60 -19.27
N ILE A 43 12.39 -11.58 -17.98
CA ILE A 43 12.54 -10.38 -17.14
C ILE A 43 13.99 -10.12 -16.78
N ALA A 44 14.79 -11.14 -16.58
CA ALA A 44 16.24 -11.03 -16.37
C ALA A 44 16.94 -10.37 -17.56
N LYS A 45 16.67 -10.84 -18.78
CA LYS A 45 17.21 -10.25 -20.02
C LYS A 45 16.82 -8.77 -20.17
N ALA A 46 15.57 -8.42 -19.88
CA ALA A 46 15.09 -7.04 -19.98
C ALA A 46 15.77 -6.09 -18.99
N ASN A 47 16.22 -6.60 -17.83
CA ASN A 47 16.86 -5.82 -16.78
C ASN A 47 18.38 -6.06 -16.66
N LYS A 48 18.98 -6.84 -17.58
CA LYS A 48 20.40 -7.16 -17.61
C LYS A 48 20.90 -7.79 -16.30
N THR A 49 20.14 -8.73 -15.77
CA THR A 49 20.42 -9.42 -14.52
C THR A 49 20.33 -10.94 -14.69
N ASN A 50 20.60 -11.70 -13.63
CA ASN A 50 20.49 -13.16 -13.62
C ASN A 50 19.07 -13.58 -13.21
N TYR A 51 18.71 -14.86 -13.48
CA TYR A 51 17.48 -15.43 -12.99
C TYR A 51 17.72 -16.75 -12.23
N LEU A 52 16.77 -17.04 -11.34
CA LEU A 52 16.69 -18.30 -10.58
C LEU A 52 15.23 -18.79 -10.60
N THR A 53 15.03 -20.05 -10.29
CA THR A 53 13.69 -20.65 -10.14
C THR A 53 13.38 -21.04 -8.69
N ASP A 54 14.39 -21.08 -7.82
CA ASP A 54 14.26 -21.28 -6.38
C ASP A 54 14.82 -20.07 -5.62
N PHE A 55 13.98 -19.45 -4.79
CA PHE A 55 14.37 -18.30 -3.99
C PHE A 55 15.39 -18.64 -2.88
N ASN A 56 15.49 -19.90 -2.45
CA ASN A 56 16.47 -20.32 -1.45
C ASN A 56 17.92 -20.11 -1.93
N GLU A 57 18.15 -20.12 -3.23
CA GLU A 57 19.46 -19.85 -3.81
C GLU A 57 19.93 -18.39 -3.63
N LEU A 58 19.06 -17.49 -3.16
CA LEU A 58 19.42 -16.09 -2.85
C LEU A 58 20.19 -15.96 -1.52
N ILE A 59 20.12 -16.98 -0.64
CA ILE A 59 20.72 -16.92 0.70
C ILE A 59 22.25 -16.76 0.58
N GLY A 60 22.78 -15.72 1.24
CA GLY A 60 24.19 -15.34 1.18
C GLY A 60 24.60 -14.54 -0.08
N ARG A 61 23.71 -14.38 -1.06
CA ARG A 61 24.01 -13.72 -2.34
C ARG A 61 23.46 -12.31 -2.45
N VAL A 62 22.40 -11.99 -1.70
CA VAL A 62 21.74 -10.68 -1.72
C VAL A 62 21.55 -10.12 -0.31
N ASP A 63 21.39 -8.81 -0.21
CA ASP A 63 21.20 -8.11 1.06
C ASP A 63 19.69 -7.81 1.31
N ALA A 64 18.94 -7.60 0.24
CA ALA A 64 17.54 -7.23 0.32
C ALA A 64 16.72 -7.80 -0.84
N VAL A 65 15.44 -8.11 -0.58
CA VAL A 65 14.54 -8.66 -1.58
C VAL A 65 13.18 -7.95 -1.60
N VAL A 66 12.56 -7.95 -2.77
CA VAL A 66 11.13 -7.65 -2.94
C VAL A 66 10.39 -8.95 -3.22
N ILE A 67 9.35 -9.22 -2.43
CA ILE A 67 8.51 -10.42 -2.53
C ILE A 67 7.18 -10.01 -3.13
N SER A 68 6.94 -10.41 -4.38
CA SER A 68 5.75 -10.10 -5.19
C SER A 68 5.13 -11.38 -5.78
N VAL A 69 5.15 -12.45 -5.00
CA VAL A 69 4.44 -13.70 -5.28
C VAL A 69 2.97 -13.57 -4.90
N PRO A 70 2.07 -14.53 -5.24
CA PRO A 70 0.70 -14.53 -4.73
C PRO A 70 0.67 -14.58 -3.18
N THR A 71 -0.27 -13.86 -2.58
CA THR A 71 -0.38 -13.64 -1.13
C THR A 71 -0.26 -14.90 -0.26
N PRO A 72 -0.84 -16.07 -0.64
CA PRO A 72 -0.70 -17.29 0.17
C PRO A 72 0.75 -17.75 0.39
N TYR A 73 1.68 -17.29 -0.44
CA TYR A 73 3.10 -17.66 -0.37
C TYR A 73 3.97 -16.62 0.32
N HIS A 74 3.44 -15.44 0.68
CA HIS A 74 4.22 -14.34 1.28
C HIS A 74 4.97 -14.80 2.53
N TYR A 75 4.26 -15.43 3.48
CA TYR A 75 4.86 -15.93 4.72
C TYR A 75 5.92 -16.98 4.47
N GLN A 76 5.62 -17.96 3.61
CA GLN A 76 6.53 -19.07 3.32
C GLN A 76 7.82 -18.62 2.66
N VAL A 77 7.77 -17.58 1.83
CA VAL A 77 8.93 -16.99 1.16
C VAL A 77 9.69 -16.03 2.08
N ALA A 78 8.99 -15.15 2.78
CA ALA A 78 9.62 -14.12 3.61
C ALA A 78 10.34 -14.69 4.85
N ARG A 79 9.76 -15.71 5.48
CA ARG A 79 10.27 -16.28 6.74
C ARG A 79 11.73 -16.79 6.64
N PRO A 80 12.11 -17.72 5.74
CA PRO A 80 13.48 -18.21 5.66
C PRO A 80 14.46 -17.11 5.24
N LEU A 81 14.06 -16.14 4.42
CA LEU A 81 14.92 -15.05 3.99
C LEU A 81 15.23 -14.09 5.17
N LEU A 82 14.22 -13.70 5.95
CA LEU A 82 14.43 -12.95 7.20
C LEU A 82 15.28 -13.73 8.20
N GLN A 83 15.05 -15.04 8.36
CA GLN A 83 15.88 -15.91 9.21
C GLN A 83 17.34 -15.96 8.75
N SER A 84 17.59 -15.78 7.47
CA SER A 84 18.92 -15.74 6.87
C SER A 84 19.57 -14.35 6.87
N GLY A 85 18.91 -13.34 7.46
CA GLY A 85 19.47 -11.99 7.58
C GLY A 85 19.25 -11.10 6.36
N ILE A 86 18.25 -11.40 5.52
CA ILE A 86 17.91 -10.63 4.32
C ILE A 86 16.76 -9.67 4.62
N HIS A 87 16.92 -8.39 4.27
CA HIS A 87 15.88 -7.38 4.38
C HIS A 87 14.76 -7.67 3.38
N CYS A 88 13.49 -7.48 3.78
CA CYS A 88 12.34 -7.83 2.93
C CYS A 88 11.37 -6.66 2.76
N LEU A 89 10.98 -6.40 1.51
CA LEU A 89 9.75 -5.72 1.16
C LEU A 89 8.76 -6.79 0.69
N VAL A 90 7.62 -6.89 1.35
CA VAL A 90 6.58 -7.88 1.03
C VAL A 90 5.35 -7.15 0.50
N GLU A 91 4.84 -7.56 -0.65
CA GLU A 91 3.65 -6.97 -1.26
C GLU A 91 2.38 -7.13 -0.40
N LYS A 92 1.40 -6.27 -0.68
CA LYS A 92 0.08 -6.33 -0.04
C LYS A 92 -0.80 -7.45 -0.68
N PRO A 93 -1.74 -8.02 0.09
CA PRO A 93 -1.84 -8.02 1.56
C PRO A 93 -0.59 -8.66 2.19
N PHE A 94 -0.12 -8.11 3.30
CA PHE A 94 1.14 -8.57 3.91
C PHE A 94 1.16 -10.08 4.16
N THR A 95 0.08 -10.60 4.76
CA THR A 95 -0.16 -12.03 5.03
C THR A 95 -1.65 -12.34 4.94
N LEU A 96 -2.02 -13.61 5.02
CA LEU A 96 -3.43 -14.05 5.07
C LEU A 96 -4.04 -13.90 6.46
N ASN A 97 -3.23 -13.88 7.52
CA ASN A 97 -3.67 -13.79 8.90
C ASN A 97 -2.66 -13.01 9.76
N VAL A 98 -3.13 -12.58 10.92
CA VAL A 98 -2.35 -11.75 11.86
C VAL A 98 -1.17 -12.51 12.46
N THR A 99 -1.33 -13.80 12.75
CA THR A 99 -0.28 -14.64 13.38
C THR A 99 0.96 -14.74 12.49
N GLU A 100 0.78 -14.92 11.18
CA GLU A 100 1.89 -14.92 10.22
C GLU A 100 2.61 -13.56 10.19
N ALA A 101 1.84 -12.46 10.19
CA ALA A 101 2.40 -11.11 10.21
C ALA A 101 3.26 -10.89 11.46
N GLU A 102 2.74 -11.24 12.64
CA GLU A 102 3.43 -11.12 13.93
C GLU A 102 4.72 -11.95 13.95
N SER A 103 4.69 -13.17 13.43
CA SER A 103 5.88 -14.02 13.31
C SER A 103 6.97 -13.37 12.45
N LEU A 104 6.63 -12.80 11.29
CA LEU A 104 7.60 -12.10 10.43
C LEU A 104 8.17 -10.85 11.11
N ILE A 105 7.33 -10.09 11.82
CA ILE A 105 7.72 -8.88 12.55
C ILE A 105 8.72 -9.25 13.66
N GLU A 106 8.46 -10.32 14.41
CA GLU A 106 9.35 -10.80 15.47
C GLU A 106 10.73 -11.21 14.93
N ILE A 107 10.77 -11.98 13.81
CA ILE A 107 12.01 -12.38 13.18
C ILE A 107 12.79 -11.14 12.71
N ALA A 108 12.15 -10.21 12.01
CA ALA A 108 12.78 -8.99 11.52
C ALA A 108 13.35 -8.15 12.67
N LYS A 109 12.58 -8.01 13.77
CA LYS A 109 13.01 -7.28 14.98
C LYS A 109 14.20 -7.94 15.66
N SER A 110 14.17 -9.26 15.86
CA SER A 110 15.25 -10.00 16.53
C SER A 110 16.58 -9.96 15.77
N LYS A 111 16.53 -9.80 14.45
CA LYS A 111 17.69 -9.72 13.57
C LYS A 111 18.03 -8.30 13.10
N ASN A 112 17.31 -7.29 13.62
CA ASN A 112 17.48 -5.89 13.23
C ASN A 112 17.37 -5.67 11.71
N LEU A 113 16.38 -6.30 11.09
CA LEU A 113 16.13 -6.22 9.65
C LEU A 113 15.03 -5.23 9.32
N VAL A 114 15.14 -4.62 8.15
CA VAL A 114 14.05 -3.83 7.56
C VAL A 114 13.02 -4.80 6.98
N LEU A 115 11.78 -4.70 7.50
CA LEU A 115 10.60 -5.38 6.98
C LEU A 115 9.59 -4.30 6.60
N GLN A 116 9.45 -4.08 5.30
CA GLN A 116 8.51 -3.12 4.70
C GLN A 116 7.36 -3.85 4.04
N VAL A 117 6.16 -3.26 4.08
CA VAL A 117 4.99 -3.79 3.37
C VAL A 117 4.65 -2.92 2.18
N GLY A 118 4.32 -3.54 1.04
CA GLY A 118 4.08 -2.93 -0.26
C GLY A 118 2.73 -2.19 -0.35
N HIS A 119 2.43 -1.30 0.57
CA HIS A 119 1.31 -0.38 0.45
C HIS A 119 1.70 0.83 -0.40
N VAL A 120 1.88 0.60 -1.69
CA VAL A 120 2.39 1.58 -2.67
C VAL A 120 1.60 2.89 -2.70
N GLU A 121 0.31 2.88 -2.39
CA GLU A 121 -0.52 4.10 -2.34
C GLU A 121 -0.12 5.05 -1.20
N ARG A 122 0.58 4.59 -0.16
CA ARG A 122 1.20 5.45 0.86
C ARG A 122 2.26 6.38 0.24
N PHE A 123 2.88 5.93 -0.84
CA PHE A 123 3.89 6.66 -1.60
C PHE A 123 3.31 7.41 -2.81
N ASN A 124 1.98 7.45 -2.94
CA ASN A 124 1.32 8.22 -3.97
C ASN A 124 1.65 9.72 -3.79
N PRO A 125 2.13 10.40 -4.84
CA PRO A 125 2.48 11.82 -4.77
C PRO A 125 1.38 12.71 -4.20
N ALA A 126 0.11 12.39 -4.48
CA ALA A 126 -1.03 13.17 -3.95
C ALA A 126 -1.23 12.94 -2.45
N ILE A 127 -0.97 11.73 -1.93
CA ILE A 127 -1.02 11.42 -0.49
C ILE A 127 0.14 12.11 0.25
N ILE A 128 1.36 11.98 -0.28
CA ILE A 128 2.54 12.64 0.30
C ILE A 128 2.32 14.15 0.39
N ALA A 129 1.82 14.76 -0.69
CA ALA A 129 1.58 16.20 -0.73
C ALA A 129 0.37 16.64 0.13
N ALA A 130 -0.60 15.75 0.39
CA ALA A 130 -1.79 16.05 1.19
C ALA A 130 -1.52 15.96 2.70
N ALA A 131 -0.64 15.07 3.14
CA ALA A 131 -0.41 14.77 4.55
C ALA A 131 -0.14 16.02 5.42
N PRO A 132 0.65 17.03 4.99
CA PRO A 132 0.86 18.26 5.78
C PRO A 132 -0.41 19.12 5.99
N PHE A 133 -1.47 18.91 5.22
CA PHE A 133 -2.73 19.63 5.31
C PHE A 133 -3.80 18.87 6.10
N VAL A 134 -3.49 17.65 6.58
CA VAL A 134 -4.40 16.82 7.36
C VAL A 134 -3.97 16.86 8.83
N ASN A 135 -4.76 17.54 9.67
CA ASN A 135 -4.46 17.69 11.10
C ASN A 135 -5.45 16.90 11.96
N ILE A 136 -6.69 17.36 12.04
CA ILE A 136 -7.75 16.76 12.87
C ILE A 136 -8.98 16.54 11.99
N PRO A 137 -8.98 15.45 11.19
CA PRO A 137 -10.13 15.15 10.34
C PRO A 137 -11.37 14.86 11.19
N LYS A 138 -12.52 15.37 10.75
CA LYS A 138 -13.83 15.13 11.35
C LYS A 138 -14.60 14.09 10.58
N PHE A 139 -14.50 14.16 9.24
CA PHE A 139 -15.14 13.22 8.35
C PHE A 139 -14.25 12.95 7.14
N ILE A 140 -14.17 11.69 6.73
CA ILE A 140 -13.40 11.26 5.55
C ILE A 140 -14.31 10.40 4.66
N GLU A 141 -14.31 10.70 3.37
CA GLU A 141 -14.94 9.87 2.34
C GLU A 141 -13.85 9.26 1.45
N VAL A 142 -13.87 7.95 1.29
CA VAL A 142 -12.97 7.23 0.39
C VAL A 142 -13.79 6.43 -0.61
N ASN A 143 -13.50 6.62 -1.88
CA ASN A 143 -14.13 5.87 -2.96
C ASN A 143 -13.07 5.29 -3.89
N ARG A 144 -13.05 3.96 -4.02
CA ARG A 144 -12.17 3.21 -4.93
C ARG A 144 -13.02 2.29 -5.79
N LEU A 145 -13.38 2.79 -6.96
CA LEU A 145 -14.21 2.09 -7.93
C LEU A 145 -13.37 1.70 -9.15
N GLY A 146 -13.59 0.52 -9.69
CA GLY A 146 -12.86 0.02 -10.84
C GLY A 146 -13.61 -1.07 -11.61
N HIS A 147 -12.98 -1.51 -12.70
CA HIS A 147 -13.51 -2.59 -13.53
C HIS A 147 -13.21 -3.95 -12.91
N TYR A 148 -14.05 -4.91 -13.24
CA TYR A 148 -13.82 -6.32 -12.93
C TYR A 148 -12.59 -6.85 -13.67
N ASP A 149 -11.70 -7.52 -12.93
CA ASP A 149 -10.58 -8.26 -13.48
C ASP A 149 -10.73 -9.75 -13.08
N PRO A 150 -10.97 -10.66 -14.03
CA PRO A 150 -11.13 -12.09 -13.73
C PRO A 150 -9.93 -12.73 -13.00
N ARG A 151 -8.74 -12.14 -13.11
CA ARG A 151 -7.53 -12.62 -12.43
C ARG A 151 -7.59 -12.47 -10.92
N THR A 152 -8.42 -11.56 -10.41
CA THR A 152 -8.57 -11.28 -8.97
C THR A 152 -9.88 -11.80 -8.38
N ASN A 153 -10.61 -12.68 -9.09
CA ASN A 153 -11.90 -13.19 -8.64
C ASN A 153 -11.84 -14.05 -7.37
N HIS A 154 -10.67 -14.60 -7.06
CA HIS A 154 -10.41 -15.43 -5.88
C HIS A 154 -10.18 -14.63 -4.60
N ILE A 155 -10.06 -13.31 -4.69
CA ILE A 155 -9.89 -12.40 -3.56
C ILE A 155 -10.95 -11.30 -3.63
N GLY A 156 -11.55 -10.94 -2.50
CA GLY A 156 -12.57 -9.90 -2.43
C GLY A 156 -11.98 -8.48 -2.45
N VAL A 157 -12.84 -7.49 -2.70
CA VAL A 157 -12.41 -6.07 -2.81
C VAL A 157 -11.87 -5.50 -1.51
N VAL A 158 -12.17 -6.09 -0.35
CA VAL A 158 -11.62 -5.62 0.93
C VAL A 158 -10.11 -5.85 0.97
N LEU A 159 -9.65 -7.05 0.69
CA LEU A 159 -8.22 -7.40 0.70
C LEU A 159 -7.48 -6.97 -0.57
N ASP A 160 -8.18 -6.83 -1.70
CA ASP A 160 -7.52 -6.40 -2.94
C ASP A 160 -7.45 -4.88 -3.09
N LEU A 161 -8.57 -4.17 -2.86
CA LEU A 161 -8.69 -2.74 -3.14
C LEU A 161 -8.74 -1.91 -1.87
N MET A 162 -9.67 -2.21 -0.93
CA MET A 162 -9.92 -1.39 0.24
C MET A 162 -8.73 -1.33 1.20
N ILE A 163 -7.94 -2.38 1.28
CA ILE A 163 -6.77 -2.44 2.18
C ILE A 163 -5.77 -1.29 1.96
N HIS A 164 -5.63 -0.80 0.74
CA HIS A 164 -4.82 0.38 0.46
C HIS A 164 -5.38 1.64 1.14
N ASP A 165 -6.70 1.77 1.16
CA ASP A 165 -7.37 2.93 1.75
C ASP A 165 -7.39 2.82 3.28
N LEU A 166 -7.49 1.60 3.83
CA LEU A 166 -7.34 1.35 5.26
C LEU A 166 -5.96 1.76 5.77
N ASP A 167 -4.89 1.39 5.04
CA ASP A 167 -3.52 1.81 5.34
C ASP A 167 -3.37 3.35 5.29
N ILE A 168 -3.93 4.00 4.28
CA ILE A 168 -3.93 5.47 4.18
C ILE A 168 -4.68 6.10 5.36
N LEU A 169 -5.80 5.53 5.78
CA LEU A 169 -6.57 6.04 6.92
C LEU A 169 -5.78 5.95 8.22
N PHE A 170 -5.05 4.85 8.48
CA PHE A 170 -4.14 4.77 9.63
C PHE A 170 -3.06 5.87 9.61
N TYR A 171 -2.56 6.20 8.44
CA TYR A 171 -1.58 7.26 8.28
C TYR A 171 -2.13 8.65 8.54
N LEU A 172 -3.36 8.93 8.10
CA LEU A 172 -3.95 10.27 8.15
C LEU A 172 -4.68 10.54 9.47
N VAL A 173 -5.39 9.55 10.04
CA VAL A 173 -6.22 9.75 11.25
C VAL A 173 -5.39 9.62 12.53
N LYS A 174 -4.41 8.73 12.57
CA LYS A 174 -3.47 8.50 13.70
C LYS A 174 -4.17 8.21 15.03
N ASP A 175 -5.31 7.51 14.99
CA ASP A 175 -6.07 7.13 16.17
C ASP A 175 -6.72 5.76 15.99
N LYS A 176 -7.26 5.20 17.06
CA LYS A 176 -7.84 3.84 17.07
C LYS A 176 -9.25 3.83 16.52
N VAL A 177 -9.56 2.84 15.71
CA VAL A 177 -10.93 2.50 15.34
C VAL A 177 -11.64 1.88 16.56
N VAL A 178 -12.77 2.46 16.97
CA VAL A 178 -13.57 2.02 18.12
C VAL A 178 -14.84 1.29 17.72
N SER A 179 -15.36 1.51 16.52
CA SER A 179 -16.45 0.72 15.94
C SER A 179 -16.40 0.72 14.43
N LEU A 180 -16.97 -0.32 13.83
CA LEU A 180 -17.14 -0.44 12.38
C LEU A 180 -18.51 -1.01 12.05
N GLU A 181 -19.05 -0.57 10.91
CA GLU A 181 -20.23 -1.11 10.24
C GLU A 181 -19.79 -1.49 8.82
N ALA A 182 -20.09 -2.70 8.37
CA ALA A 182 -19.64 -3.19 7.07
C ALA A 182 -20.78 -3.88 6.31
N HIS A 183 -20.95 -3.51 5.04
CA HIS A 183 -21.90 -4.11 4.11
C HIS A 183 -21.15 -4.52 2.84
N GLY A 184 -21.49 -5.68 2.30
CA GLY A 184 -20.89 -6.22 1.08
C GLY A 184 -21.93 -6.78 0.13
N ALA A 185 -21.53 -6.96 -1.12
CA ALA A 185 -22.33 -7.65 -2.12
C ALA A 185 -21.45 -8.49 -3.05
N LYS A 186 -21.89 -9.71 -3.34
CA LYS A 186 -21.35 -10.61 -4.35
C LYS A 186 -22.19 -10.45 -5.61
N ILE A 187 -21.59 -9.98 -6.70
CA ILE A 187 -22.31 -9.66 -7.95
C ILE A 187 -21.78 -10.49 -9.11
N LEU A 188 -20.46 -10.56 -9.29
CA LEU A 188 -19.79 -11.22 -10.42
C LEU A 188 -18.91 -12.40 -9.97
N SER A 189 -18.71 -12.58 -8.67
CA SER A 189 -17.83 -13.60 -8.10
C SER A 189 -18.38 -14.17 -6.79
N ASP A 190 -17.69 -15.19 -6.25
CA ASP A 190 -18.03 -15.81 -4.96
C ASP A 190 -17.53 -15.03 -3.74
N THR A 191 -16.73 -13.99 -3.97
CA THR A 191 -16.25 -13.06 -2.93
C THR A 191 -16.99 -11.72 -3.02
N GLU A 192 -16.77 -10.80 -2.08
CA GLU A 192 -17.38 -9.48 -2.16
C GLU A 192 -16.80 -8.66 -3.31
N ASP A 193 -17.68 -8.24 -4.23
CA ASP A 193 -17.35 -7.38 -5.37
C ASP A 193 -17.58 -5.89 -5.06
N ILE A 194 -18.38 -5.63 -4.02
CA ILE A 194 -18.64 -4.31 -3.45
C ILE A 194 -18.52 -4.43 -1.94
N ALA A 195 -17.88 -3.44 -1.33
CA ALA A 195 -17.83 -3.26 0.12
C ALA A 195 -18.03 -1.79 0.47
N LYS A 196 -18.89 -1.52 1.46
CA LYS A 196 -19.05 -0.22 2.11
C LYS A 196 -18.83 -0.37 3.60
N VAL A 197 -17.95 0.47 4.16
CA VAL A 197 -17.54 0.38 5.55
C VAL A 197 -17.59 1.77 6.16
N ARG A 198 -18.19 1.88 7.35
CA ARG A 198 -18.11 3.06 8.20
C ARG A 198 -17.22 2.75 9.39
N LEU A 199 -16.15 3.51 9.55
CA LEU A 199 -15.22 3.43 10.66
C LEU A 199 -15.43 4.65 11.59
N ARG A 200 -15.50 4.42 12.90
CA ARG A 200 -15.51 5.49 13.91
C ARG A 200 -14.22 5.40 14.71
N TYR A 201 -13.58 6.54 14.87
CA TYR A 201 -12.31 6.67 15.60
C TYR A 201 -12.54 7.26 16.98
N ALA A 202 -11.63 6.98 17.94
CA ALA A 202 -11.73 7.45 19.31
C ALA A 202 -11.74 8.98 19.44
N ASN A 203 -11.07 9.70 18.51
CA ASN A 203 -11.10 11.17 18.43
C ASN A 203 -12.38 11.75 17.82
N GLY A 204 -13.38 10.92 17.55
CA GLY A 204 -14.66 11.31 16.95
C GLY A 204 -14.65 11.44 15.43
N CYS A 205 -13.54 11.19 14.74
CA CYS A 205 -13.51 11.12 13.29
C CYS A 205 -14.37 9.96 12.78
N VAL A 206 -15.06 10.16 11.67
CA VAL A 206 -15.80 9.12 10.94
C VAL A 206 -15.23 9.00 9.54
N ALA A 207 -14.96 7.77 9.10
CA ALA A 207 -14.53 7.50 7.73
C ALA A 207 -15.53 6.55 7.04
N ASP A 208 -16.07 6.98 5.90
CA ASP A 208 -16.87 6.15 5.00
C ASP A 208 -15.98 5.68 3.84
N VAL A 209 -15.80 4.37 3.72
CA VAL A 209 -14.92 3.73 2.75
C VAL A 209 -15.75 2.86 1.81
N SER A 210 -15.64 3.10 0.51
CA SER A 210 -16.30 2.30 -0.52
C SER A 210 -15.27 1.72 -1.48
N ALA A 211 -15.30 0.41 -1.68
CA ALA A 211 -14.54 -0.29 -2.71
C ALA A 211 -15.49 -1.08 -3.61
N SER A 212 -15.28 -1.03 -4.91
CA SER A 212 -16.06 -1.79 -5.89
C SER A 212 -15.20 -2.13 -7.10
N ARG A 213 -15.38 -3.34 -7.62
CA ARG A 213 -14.80 -3.79 -8.90
C ARG A 213 -15.84 -4.01 -9.99
N VAL A 214 -17.10 -3.64 -9.74
CA VAL A 214 -18.21 -3.78 -10.70
C VAL A 214 -18.63 -2.44 -11.32
N SER A 215 -17.75 -1.46 -11.32
CA SER A 215 -18.00 -0.13 -11.89
C SER A 215 -17.42 -0.03 -13.29
N LEU A 216 -18.16 0.64 -14.20
CA LEU A 216 -17.70 0.92 -15.57
C LEU A 216 -16.66 2.04 -15.62
N GLU A 217 -16.56 2.85 -14.58
CA GLU A 217 -15.61 3.96 -14.49
C GLU A 217 -14.57 3.71 -13.38
N LYS A 218 -13.34 4.13 -13.64
CA LYS A 218 -12.30 4.19 -12.61
C LYS A 218 -12.45 5.48 -11.83
N TYR A 219 -12.82 5.37 -10.57
CA TYR A 219 -12.97 6.50 -9.67
C TYR A 219 -12.21 6.23 -8.38
N ARG A 220 -11.21 7.05 -8.09
CA ARG A 220 -10.36 6.90 -6.90
C ARG A 220 -10.15 8.25 -6.25
N LYS A 221 -10.94 8.55 -5.21
CA LYS A 221 -10.88 9.83 -4.51
C LYS A 221 -10.94 9.67 -3.01
N ILE A 222 -10.23 10.56 -2.32
CA ILE A 222 -10.36 10.80 -0.89
C ILE A 222 -10.78 12.25 -0.67
N ARG A 223 -11.78 12.45 0.19
CA ARG A 223 -12.24 13.75 0.65
C ARG A 223 -12.10 13.80 2.16
N ILE A 224 -11.41 14.81 2.67
CA ILE A 224 -11.13 14.96 4.10
C ILE A 224 -11.70 16.29 4.56
N PHE A 225 -12.64 16.24 5.48
CA PHE A 225 -13.30 17.39 6.04
C PHE A 225 -12.77 17.66 7.45
N GLN A 226 -12.29 18.88 7.67
CA GLN A 226 -11.76 19.37 8.94
C GLN A 226 -12.50 20.65 9.34
N SER A 227 -12.30 21.13 10.56
CA SER A 227 -12.99 22.32 11.04
C SER A 227 -12.62 23.60 10.26
N ASP A 228 -11.41 23.65 9.71
CA ASP A 228 -10.77 24.80 9.07
C ASP A 228 -10.53 24.59 7.57
N SER A 229 -10.62 23.37 7.08
CA SER A 229 -10.22 23.05 5.71
C SER A 229 -10.96 21.82 5.15
N TYR A 230 -10.95 21.72 3.84
CA TYR A 230 -11.37 20.56 3.08
C TYR A 230 -10.26 20.18 2.12
N VAL A 231 -9.82 18.91 2.20
CA VAL A 231 -8.77 18.36 1.33
C VAL A 231 -9.41 17.36 0.37
N SER A 232 -9.19 17.55 -0.93
CA SER A 232 -9.68 16.66 -1.99
C SER A 232 -8.50 16.07 -2.77
N ILE A 233 -8.37 14.76 -2.74
CA ILE A 233 -7.34 13.98 -3.43
C ILE A 233 -8.02 13.17 -4.53
N ASP A 234 -7.53 13.30 -5.75
CA ASP A 234 -7.94 12.50 -6.89
C ASP A 234 -6.73 11.72 -7.43
N TYR A 235 -6.70 10.41 -7.18
CA TYR A 235 -5.61 9.55 -7.63
C TYR A 235 -5.60 9.36 -9.16
N ALA A 236 -6.79 9.26 -9.76
CA ALA A 236 -6.93 9.08 -11.21
C ALA A 236 -6.52 10.35 -11.96
N GLY A 237 -7.01 11.50 -11.49
CA GLY A 237 -6.67 12.82 -12.04
C GLY A 237 -5.32 13.36 -11.56
N LYS A 238 -4.58 12.63 -10.71
CA LYS A 238 -3.30 13.04 -10.13
C LYS A 238 -3.37 14.49 -9.62
N SER A 239 -4.39 14.80 -8.81
CA SER A 239 -4.63 16.16 -8.34
C SER A 239 -4.91 16.21 -6.85
N LEU A 240 -4.44 17.30 -6.23
CA LEU A 240 -4.70 17.67 -4.86
C LEU A 240 -5.24 19.09 -4.82
N LYS A 241 -6.35 19.29 -4.12
CA LYS A 241 -6.92 20.61 -3.85
C LYS A 241 -7.17 20.75 -2.35
N VAL A 242 -6.71 21.85 -1.79
CA VAL A 242 -6.95 22.22 -0.38
C VAL A 242 -7.75 23.50 -0.35
N TYR A 243 -8.91 23.42 0.29
CA TYR A 243 -9.85 24.54 0.42
C TYR A 243 -9.81 25.04 1.85
N THR A 244 -9.53 26.31 2.05
CA THR A 244 -9.49 26.98 3.37
C THR A 244 -10.31 28.25 3.33
N LYS A 245 -10.73 28.73 4.49
CA LYS A 245 -11.30 30.08 4.58
C LYS A 245 -10.22 31.12 4.24
N LYS A 246 -10.60 32.22 3.61
CA LYS A 246 -9.73 33.39 3.46
C LYS A 246 -9.44 34.00 4.83
N GLU A 247 -8.24 34.56 4.99
CA GLU A 247 -7.88 35.30 6.21
C GLU A 247 -8.88 36.41 6.53
N GLY A 248 -9.19 36.60 7.82
CA GLY A 248 -10.16 37.60 8.29
C GLY A 248 -11.63 37.23 8.10
N LYS A 249 -11.95 36.00 7.68
CA LYS A 249 -13.32 35.53 7.50
C LYS A 249 -13.69 34.46 8.54
N ASP A 250 -14.45 34.83 9.56
CA ASP A 250 -14.98 33.90 10.57
C ASP A 250 -16.09 33.01 9.99
N LYS A 251 -16.93 33.59 9.11
CA LYS A 251 -18.02 32.86 8.43
C LYS A 251 -17.88 32.94 6.92
N ILE A 252 -18.15 31.85 6.25
CA ILE A 252 -18.26 31.78 4.79
C ILE A 252 -19.66 32.18 4.39
N THR A 253 -19.79 33.26 3.62
CA THR A 253 -21.04 33.77 3.08
C THR A 253 -21.14 33.60 1.56
N SER A 254 -20.00 33.36 0.92
CA SER A 254 -19.90 33.17 -0.53
C SER A 254 -18.76 32.21 -0.85
N LEU A 255 -18.81 31.56 -2.01
CA LEU A 255 -17.68 30.78 -2.55
C LEU A 255 -16.41 31.64 -2.75
N LEU A 256 -16.56 32.94 -2.89
CA LEU A 256 -15.45 33.90 -2.98
C LEU A 256 -14.66 34.03 -1.66
N ASP A 257 -15.22 33.60 -0.54
CA ASP A 257 -14.56 33.55 0.75
C ASP A 257 -13.66 32.33 0.94
N ILE A 258 -13.60 31.45 -0.07
CA ILE A 258 -12.78 30.24 -0.06
C ILE A 258 -11.51 30.50 -0.88
N TYR A 259 -10.38 30.17 -0.25
CA TYR A 259 -9.09 30.07 -0.94
C TYR A 259 -8.83 28.62 -1.36
N VAL A 260 -8.40 28.41 -2.61
CA VAL A 260 -8.10 27.07 -3.15
C VAL A 260 -6.60 26.97 -3.46
N LYS A 261 -5.89 26.16 -2.68
CA LYS A 261 -4.51 25.81 -2.96
C LYS A 261 -4.42 24.53 -3.77
N LYS A 262 -3.57 24.52 -4.79
CA LYS A 262 -3.26 23.36 -5.63
C LYS A 262 -1.77 23.03 -5.49
N PRO A 263 -1.36 22.25 -4.47
CA PRO A 263 0.06 21.90 -4.27
C PRO A 263 0.64 21.17 -5.48
N LYS A 264 1.91 21.46 -5.77
CA LYS A 264 2.66 20.74 -6.80
C LYS A 264 2.92 19.30 -6.31
N LEU A 265 2.64 18.33 -7.15
CA LEU A 265 2.87 16.93 -6.83
C LEU A 265 4.28 16.50 -7.25
N PRO A 266 4.93 15.61 -6.49
CA PRO A 266 6.15 14.92 -6.92
C PRO A 266 5.93 14.19 -8.24
N SER A 267 6.98 14.07 -9.07
CA SER A 267 6.83 13.66 -10.48
C SER A 267 7.03 12.18 -10.76
N LYS A 268 7.72 11.46 -9.84
CA LYS A 268 8.00 10.04 -10.04
C LYS A 268 6.79 9.16 -9.72
N GLU A 269 6.80 7.93 -10.22
CA GLU A 269 5.76 6.95 -9.93
C GLU A 269 5.80 6.51 -8.44
N PRO A 270 4.65 6.16 -7.83
CA PRO A 270 4.57 5.73 -6.42
C PRO A 270 5.54 4.60 -6.08
N LEU A 271 5.64 3.60 -6.97
CA LEU A 271 6.51 2.45 -6.80
C LEU A 271 8.00 2.82 -6.71
N PHE A 272 8.41 3.90 -7.40
CA PHE A 272 9.77 4.42 -7.26
C PHE A 272 10.01 4.94 -5.84
N TYR A 273 9.09 5.72 -5.28
CA TYR A 273 9.24 6.26 -3.92
C TYR A 273 9.20 5.17 -2.85
N GLU A 274 8.41 4.13 -3.06
CA GLU A 274 8.36 2.97 -2.17
C GLU A 274 9.70 2.24 -2.12
N LEU A 275 10.29 1.95 -3.29
CA LEU A 275 11.59 1.27 -3.38
C LEU A 275 12.74 2.16 -2.92
N ASP A 276 12.72 3.46 -3.21
CA ASP A 276 13.69 4.42 -2.70
C ASP A 276 13.65 4.48 -1.15
N ASN A 277 12.45 4.48 -0.56
CA ASN A 277 12.28 4.41 0.90
C ASN A 277 12.82 3.08 1.46
N PHE A 278 12.52 1.95 0.84
CA PHE A 278 13.03 0.65 1.26
C PHE A 278 14.56 0.62 1.25
N LEU A 279 15.18 0.95 0.13
CA LEU A 279 16.64 0.94 -0.02
C LEU A 279 17.34 1.93 0.93
N SER A 280 16.77 3.12 1.11
CA SER A 280 17.31 4.12 2.05
C SER A 280 17.27 3.60 3.48
N ASN A 281 16.17 2.97 3.90
CA ASN A 281 16.07 2.39 5.24
C ASN A 281 17.01 1.20 5.45
N VAL A 282 17.22 0.37 4.44
CA VAL A 282 18.22 -0.72 4.48
C VAL A 282 19.63 -0.16 4.66
N SER A 283 19.99 0.88 3.91
CA SER A 283 21.33 1.48 3.98
C SER A 283 21.58 2.25 5.29
N GLU A 284 20.55 2.82 5.89
CA GLU A 284 20.65 3.69 7.08
C GLU A 284 20.26 2.96 8.37
N GLY A 285 19.78 1.71 8.31
CA GLY A 285 19.28 0.96 9.46
C GLY A 285 18.04 1.61 10.12
N LYS A 286 17.21 2.31 9.34
CA LYS A 286 16.02 3.00 9.83
C LYS A 286 14.76 2.17 9.66
N LYS A 287 13.71 2.56 10.39
CA LYS A 287 12.37 1.96 10.23
C LYS A 287 11.72 2.47 8.94
N PRO A 288 11.10 1.59 8.13
CA PRO A 288 10.41 1.99 6.91
C PRO A 288 9.13 2.78 7.21
N THR A 289 8.73 3.61 6.25
CA THR A 289 7.49 4.39 6.32
C THR A 289 6.26 3.51 6.44
N VAL A 290 6.28 2.32 5.83
CA VAL A 290 5.26 1.28 5.97
C VAL A 290 5.91 0.03 6.54
N SER A 291 5.96 -0.05 7.85
CA SER A 291 6.56 -1.17 8.58
C SER A 291 5.68 -2.43 8.56
N GLY A 292 6.25 -3.58 8.92
CA GLY A 292 5.49 -4.81 9.14
C GLY A 292 4.32 -4.62 10.11
N GLN A 293 4.47 -3.79 11.16
CA GLN A 293 3.38 -3.50 12.11
C GLN A 293 2.19 -2.81 11.42
N GLN A 294 2.45 -1.82 10.57
CA GLN A 294 1.38 -1.13 9.83
C GLN A 294 0.70 -2.07 8.82
N GLY A 295 1.47 -2.94 8.15
CA GLY A 295 0.90 -3.98 7.29
C GLY A 295 0.04 -4.98 8.06
N ARG A 296 0.47 -5.38 9.26
CA ARG A 296 -0.30 -6.24 10.18
C ARG A 296 -1.60 -5.58 10.61
N ASP A 297 -1.57 -4.30 10.98
CA ASP A 297 -2.74 -3.56 11.42
C ASP A 297 -3.77 -3.39 10.28
N ALA A 298 -3.30 -3.19 9.05
CA ALA A 298 -4.16 -3.15 7.86
C ALA A 298 -4.83 -4.51 7.59
N VAL A 299 -4.10 -5.62 7.73
CA VAL A 299 -4.65 -6.98 7.61
C VAL A 299 -5.68 -7.25 8.72
N GLU A 300 -5.37 -6.91 9.97
CA GLU A 300 -6.29 -7.10 11.11
C GLU A 300 -7.61 -6.36 10.90
N LEU A 301 -7.56 -5.09 10.49
CA LEU A 301 -8.77 -4.30 10.23
C LEU A 301 -9.55 -4.86 9.04
N ALA A 302 -8.87 -5.26 7.97
CA ALA A 302 -9.52 -5.87 6.80
C ALA A 302 -10.24 -7.19 7.17
N LEU A 303 -9.60 -8.05 7.95
CA LEU A 303 -10.22 -9.29 8.44
C LEU A 303 -11.39 -9.02 9.41
N SER A 304 -11.28 -7.99 10.25
CA SER A 304 -12.37 -7.56 11.13
C SER A 304 -13.58 -7.06 10.31
N ILE A 305 -13.33 -6.30 9.24
CA ILE A 305 -14.38 -5.86 8.29
C ILE A 305 -15.08 -7.08 7.68
N LEU A 306 -14.33 -8.04 7.13
CA LEU A 306 -14.89 -9.25 6.54
C LEU A 306 -15.72 -10.08 7.54
N LYS A 307 -15.24 -10.20 8.79
CA LYS A 307 -15.95 -10.93 9.85
C LYS A 307 -17.29 -10.28 10.22
N ASN A 308 -17.38 -8.96 10.17
CA ASN A 308 -18.58 -8.20 10.55
C ASN A 308 -19.43 -7.77 9.34
N MET A 309 -19.06 -8.22 8.12
CA MET A 309 -19.75 -7.84 6.89
C MET A 309 -21.14 -8.45 6.81
N GLN A 310 -22.12 -7.62 6.53
CA GLN A 310 -23.48 -8.01 6.19
C GLN A 310 -23.63 -8.03 4.67
N PHE A 311 -24.28 -9.10 4.14
CA PHE A 311 -24.51 -9.30 2.72
C PHE A 311 -25.98 -9.10 2.36
#